data_28f8c9d661bd339e70bb88c73e23b0e0
#
_entry.id   28f8c9d661bd339e70bb88c73e23b0e0
#
_cell.length_a   1.000
_cell.length_b   1.000
_cell.length_c   1.000
_cell.angle_alpha   90.00
_cell.angle_beta   90.00
_cell.angle_gamma   90.00
#
_symmetry.space_group_name_H-M   'P 1'
#
loop_
_entity.id
_entity.type
_entity.pdbx_description
1 polymer ?
#
loop_
_entity_poly.entity_id
_entity_poly.type
_entity_poly.pdbx_seq_one_letter_code
_entity_poly.pdbx_strand_id
1 'polypeptide(L)'
;GIELNTKRRRLAEAVELVSSMRFAISLLTIIAIAAMIGTVMKQNEPMPNYVNQFGPFWFAVFDKLGLYAVYSAWWFLLILAFLLLSTALCIVRSTPKMLKDMRSWRENVREVSLRNFHHKAEWVAPLSRAALAQQSAARLVDAGYGTKIVEKPNATLVTAKKGAGTRFGYIFAHSAIIIILVGGMLDSDLPIRFQQWFLGKTPFAGSGLISAIPEKHRLGLGNPTYRGNTMLPEGQASDVALIPQASGVLVQELPCTIKLAKFHIDFYSTGMPKLFASDVIVR
;
A
#
# COMPACT_ATOMS: atom_id res chain seq x y z
N GLY A 1 25.29 -7.22 -0.17
CA GLY A 1 24.54 -7.04 -1.40
C GLY A 1 24.17 -8.40 -1.94
N ILE A 2 23.03 -8.54 -2.55
CA ILE A 2 22.77 -9.64 -3.47
C ILE A 2 23.65 -9.28 -4.68
N GLU A 3 24.81 -9.90 -4.81
CA GLU A 3 25.54 -9.89 -6.06
C GLU A 3 24.70 -10.68 -7.07
N LEU A 4 23.89 -9.97 -7.82
CA LEU A 4 23.28 -10.51 -9.01
C LEU A 4 24.44 -10.70 -10.01
N ASN A 5 24.95 -11.91 -10.04
CA ASN A 5 25.92 -12.36 -11.05
C ASN A 5 25.20 -12.47 -12.40
N THR A 6 24.71 -11.33 -12.89
CA THR A 6 24.05 -11.23 -14.17
C THR A 6 25.04 -10.69 -15.18
N LYS A 7 25.31 -11.45 -16.24
CA LYS A 7 26.03 -11.02 -17.47
C LYS A 7 25.42 -9.77 -18.12
N ARG A 8 24.34 -9.19 -17.57
CA ARG A 8 23.62 -8.00 -18.06
C ARG A 8 23.75 -6.87 -17.04
N ARG A 9 24.84 -6.12 -17.13
CA ARG A 9 25.10 -4.91 -16.35
C ARG A 9 23.90 -3.94 -16.29
N ARG A 10 23.19 -3.74 -17.40
CA ARG A 10 22.02 -2.85 -17.48
C ARG A 10 20.86 -3.29 -16.58
N LEU A 11 20.62 -4.60 -16.43
CA LEU A 11 19.57 -5.09 -15.53
C LEU A 11 19.95 -4.88 -14.06
N ALA A 12 21.23 -5.09 -13.73
CA ALA A 12 21.71 -4.82 -12.38
C ALA A 12 21.59 -3.33 -12.01
N GLU A 13 21.96 -2.45 -12.92
CA GLU A 13 21.83 -0.99 -12.77
C GLU A 13 20.35 -0.57 -12.63
N ALA A 14 19.44 -1.15 -13.40
CA ALA A 14 18.00 -0.88 -13.31
C ALA A 14 17.41 -1.35 -11.95
N VAL A 15 17.78 -2.55 -11.50
CA VAL A 15 17.34 -3.07 -10.18
C VAL A 15 17.89 -2.20 -9.05
N GLU A 16 19.15 -1.74 -9.16
CA GLU A 16 19.75 -0.85 -8.18
C GLU A 16 19.03 0.51 -8.13
N LEU A 17 18.70 1.08 -9.29
CA LEU A 17 17.92 2.32 -9.38
C LEU A 17 16.55 2.16 -8.74
N VAL A 18 15.77 1.14 -9.15
CA VAL A 18 14.40 0.89 -8.65
C VAL A 18 14.42 0.58 -7.14
N SER A 19 15.46 -0.09 -6.64
CA SER A 19 15.61 -0.37 -5.20
C SER A 19 16.20 0.80 -4.41
N SER A 20 16.46 1.95 -5.04
CA SER A 20 17.04 3.11 -4.35
C SER A 20 16.00 3.88 -3.56
N MET A 21 16.37 4.33 -2.37
CA MET A 21 15.52 5.15 -1.50
C MET A 21 15.14 6.48 -2.18
N ARG A 22 16.05 7.07 -2.95
CA ARG A 22 15.80 8.35 -3.67
C ARG A 22 14.69 8.19 -4.70
N PHE A 23 14.71 7.10 -5.46
CA PHE A 23 13.68 6.78 -6.44
C PHE A 23 12.31 6.59 -5.78
N ALA A 24 12.25 5.80 -4.70
CA ALA A 24 11.01 5.59 -3.95
C ALA A 24 10.42 6.90 -3.39
N ILE A 25 11.27 7.79 -2.85
CA ILE A 25 10.83 9.11 -2.35
C ILE A 25 10.27 9.97 -3.49
N SER A 26 10.92 9.98 -4.66
CA SER A 26 10.43 10.74 -5.82
C SER A 26 9.05 10.24 -6.27
N LEU A 27 8.86 8.92 -6.36
CA LEU A 27 7.56 8.32 -6.70
C LEU A 27 6.49 8.66 -5.67
N LEU A 28 6.82 8.57 -4.38
CA LEU A 28 5.90 8.91 -3.29
C LEU A 28 5.48 10.38 -3.34
N THR A 29 6.41 11.28 -3.67
CA THR A 29 6.11 12.71 -3.84
C THR A 29 5.13 12.94 -4.99
N ILE A 30 5.32 12.27 -6.13
CA ILE A 30 4.41 12.39 -7.29
C ILE A 30 3.02 11.83 -6.92
N ILE A 31 2.96 10.69 -6.23
CA ILE A 31 1.69 10.12 -5.75
C ILE A 31 0.98 11.07 -4.79
N ALA A 32 1.72 11.71 -3.87
CA ALA A 32 1.14 12.67 -2.94
C ALA A 32 0.51 13.87 -3.66
N ILE A 33 1.19 14.41 -4.68
CA ILE A 33 0.66 15.50 -5.51
C ILE A 33 -0.59 15.03 -6.27
N ALA A 34 -0.53 13.86 -6.90
CA ALA A 34 -1.67 13.28 -7.62
C ALA A 34 -2.87 13.02 -6.71
N ALA A 35 -2.63 12.54 -5.49
CA ALA A 35 -3.67 12.32 -4.49
C ALA A 35 -4.31 13.64 -4.02
N MET A 36 -3.54 14.72 -3.86
CA MET A 36 -4.09 16.04 -3.57
C MET A 36 -5.02 16.50 -4.70
N ILE A 37 -4.62 16.37 -5.96
CA ILE A 37 -5.46 16.72 -7.11
C ILE A 37 -6.73 15.85 -7.10
N GLY A 38 -6.60 14.53 -6.91
CA GLY A 38 -7.72 13.59 -6.88
C GLY A 38 -8.69 13.81 -5.71
N THR A 39 -8.24 14.44 -4.63
CA THR A 39 -9.07 14.78 -3.47
C THR A 39 -9.84 16.09 -3.69
N VAL A 40 -9.20 17.08 -4.28
CA VAL A 40 -9.81 18.40 -4.54
C VAL A 40 -10.80 18.32 -5.71
N MET A 41 -10.46 17.58 -6.75
CA MET A 41 -11.30 17.38 -7.93
C MET A 41 -12.27 16.23 -7.69
N LYS A 42 -13.58 16.49 -7.85
CA LYS A 42 -14.57 15.41 -7.81
C LYS A 42 -14.23 14.34 -8.83
N GLN A 43 -14.27 13.10 -8.42
CA GLN A 43 -13.87 11.95 -9.24
C GLN A 43 -15.11 11.25 -9.79
N ASN A 44 -15.03 10.76 -11.04
CA ASN A 44 -16.05 9.95 -11.71
C ASN A 44 -17.45 10.59 -11.78
N GLU A 45 -17.52 11.93 -11.88
CA GLU A 45 -18.75 12.65 -12.14
C GLU A 45 -19.18 12.52 -13.64
N PRO A 46 -20.47 12.75 -13.95
CA PRO A 46 -20.90 12.84 -15.34
C PRO A 46 -20.17 13.94 -16.10
N MET A 47 -19.72 13.65 -17.33
CA MET A 47 -18.93 14.56 -18.17
C MET A 47 -19.51 15.97 -18.32
N PRO A 48 -20.85 16.18 -18.46
CA PRO A 48 -21.41 17.52 -18.56
C PRO A 48 -21.11 18.40 -17.34
N ASN A 49 -20.97 17.83 -16.15
CA ASN A 49 -20.66 18.59 -14.93
C ASN A 49 -19.28 19.23 -15.03
N TYR A 50 -18.29 18.50 -15.54
CA TYR A 50 -16.93 19.02 -15.72
C TYR A 50 -16.85 20.07 -16.83
N VAL A 51 -17.56 19.89 -17.94
CA VAL A 51 -17.62 20.88 -19.02
C VAL A 51 -18.23 22.19 -18.52
N ASN A 52 -19.31 22.10 -17.73
CA ASN A 52 -19.96 23.27 -17.15
C ASN A 52 -19.06 23.99 -16.11
N GLN A 53 -18.25 23.23 -15.36
CA GLN A 53 -17.40 23.78 -14.31
C GLN A 53 -16.10 24.41 -14.85
N PHE A 54 -15.46 23.75 -15.79
CA PHE A 54 -14.10 24.12 -16.27
C PHE A 54 -14.09 24.71 -17.69
N GLY A 55 -15.19 24.60 -18.41
CA GLY A 55 -15.26 24.96 -19.84
C GLY A 55 -14.61 23.91 -20.74
N PRO A 56 -14.90 23.96 -22.06
CA PRO A 56 -14.52 22.90 -23.00
C PRO A 56 -13.00 22.73 -23.18
N PHE A 57 -12.24 23.83 -23.08
CA PHE A 57 -10.78 23.78 -23.23
C PHE A 57 -10.11 23.02 -22.07
N TRP A 58 -10.36 23.45 -20.83
CA TRP A 58 -9.77 22.81 -19.65
C TRP A 58 -10.32 21.41 -19.44
N PHE A 59 -11.59 21.18 -19.78
CA PHE A 59 -12.15 19.83 -19.78
C PHE A 59 -11.30 18.89 -20.66
N ALA A 60 -10.99 19.27 -21.89
CA ALA A 60 -10.21 18.42 -22.80
C ALA A 60 -8.77 18.18 -22.31
N VAL A 61 -8.15 19.16 -21.65
CA VAL A 61 -6.80 19.02 -21.08
C VAL A 61 -6.83 18.03 -19.89
N PHE A 62 -7.75 18.21 -18.96
CA PHE A 62 -7.86 17.38 -17.76
C PHE A 62 -8.29 15.95 -18.06
N ASP A 63 -9.12 15.77 -19.09
CA ASP A 63 -9.53 14.46 -19.59
C ASP A 63 -8.33 13.68 -20.15
N LYS A 64 -7.50 14.31 -20.99
CA LYS A 64 -6.27 13.70 -21.52
C LYS A 64 -5.27 13.32 -20.44
N LEU A 65 -5.21 14.09 -19.36
CA LEU A 65 -4.37 13.80 -18.20
C LEU A 65 -4.98 12.75 -17.25
N GLY A 66 -6.24 12.36 -17.47
CA GLY A 66 -6.97 11.41 -16.63
C GLY A 66 -7.29 11.96 -15.24
N LEU A 67 -7.43 13.29 -15.08
CA LEU A 67 -7.63 13.91 -13.76
C LEU A 67 -9.04 13.70 -13.21
N TYR A 68 -10.00 13.31 -14.03
CA TYR A 68 -11.37 12.98 -13.61
C TYR A 68 -11.50 11.59 -13.01
N ALA A 69 -10.47 10.75 -13.19
CA ALA A 69 -10.34 9.41 -12.60
C ALA A 69 -8.86 9.13 -12.28
N VAL A 70 -8.24 10.00 -11.47
CA VAL A 70 -6.80 9.96 -11.15
C VAL A 70 -6.37 8.59 -10.67
N TYR A 71 -7.14 8.00 -9.76
CA TYR A 71 -6.81 6.73 -9.13
C TYR A 71 -6.90 5.51 -10.07
N SER A 72 -7.58 5.66 -11.22
CA SER A 72 -7.67 4.67 -12.29
C SER A 72 -6.84 5.02 -13.52
N ALA A 73 -6.16 6.17 -13.52
CA ALA A 73 -5.30 6.61 -14.63
C ALA A 73 -4.10 5.68 -14.79
N TRP A 74 -3.76 5.32 -16.04
CA TRP A 74 -2.69 4.36 -16.35
C TRP A 74 -1.33 4.76 -15.77
N TRP A 75 -0.99 6.06 -15.83
CA TRP A 75 0.27 6.60 -15.30
C TRP A 75 0.32 6.51 -13.76
N PHE A 76 -0.81 6.74 -13.08
CA PHE A 76 -0.90 6.62 -11.63
C PHE A 76 -0.71 5.17 -11.19
N LEU A 77 -1.39 4.24 -11.85
CA LEU A 77 -1.23 2.80 -11.59
C LEU A 77 0.19 2.30 -11.87
N LEU A 78 0.83 2.84 -12.92
CA LEU A 78 2.23 2.55 -13.23
C LEU A 78 3.16 3.01 -12.10
N ILE A 79 2.96 4.22 -11.59
CA ILE A 79 3.75 4.75 -10.47
C ILE A 79 3.52 3.91 -9.19
N LEU A 80 2.26 3.53 -8.90
CA LEU A 80 1.94 2.62 -7.80
C LEU A 80 2.67 1.28 -7.95
N ALA A 81 2.67 0.69 -9.14
CA ALA A 81 3.35 -0.58 -9.41
C ALA A 81 4.87 -0.46 -9.19
N PHE A 82 5.50 0.63 -9.68
CA PHE A 82 6.91 0.88 -9.43
C PHE A 82 7.23 1.10 -7.95
N LEU A 83 6.38 1.83 -7.23
CA LEU A 83 6.55 2.05 -5.80
C LEU A 83 6.38 0.74 -5.01
N LEU A 84 5.40 -0.08 -5.37
CA LEU A 84 5.20 -1.42 -4.80
C LEU A 84 6.44 -2.28 -4.99
N LEU A 85 6.96 -2.35 -6.22
CA LEU A 85 8.17 -3.11 -6.55
C LEU A 85 9.38 -2.58 -5.78
N SER A 86 9.58 -1.26 -5.75
CA SER A 86 10.68 -0.61 -5.04
C SER A 86 10.64 -0.93 -3.54
N THR A 87 9.48 -0.80 -2.91
CA THR A 87 9.31 -1.06 -1.47
C THR A 87 9.49 -2.55 -1.15
N ALA A 88 8.97 -3.44 -1.99
CA ALA A 88 9.13 -4.89 -1.84
C ALA A 88 10.61 -5.29 -1.94
N LEU A 89 11.34 -4.80 -2.94
CA LEU A 89 12.77 -5.05 -3.09
C LEU A 89 13.58 -4.48 -1.90
N CYS A 90 13.19 -3.33 -1.39
CA CYS A 90 13.83 -2.73 -0.22
C CYS A 90 13.68 -3.60 1.02
N ILE A 91 12.48 -4.14 1.29
CA ILE A 91 12.24 -5.07 2.40
C ILE A 91 13.03 -6.36 2.23
N VAL A 92 12.92 -7.02 1.07
CA VAL A 92 13.62 -8.28 0.80
C VAL A 92 15.13 -8.14 0.97
N ARG A 93 15.70 -7.02 0.53
CA ARG A 93 17.13 -6.72 0.64
C ARG A 93 17.57 -6.38 2.06
N SER A 94 16.76 -5.64 2.81
CA SER A 94 17.13 -5.11 4.13
C SER A 94 16.81 -6.06 5.28
N THR A 95 15.75 -6.84 5.19
CA THR A 95 15.29 -7.73 6.27
C THR A 95 16.33 -8.74 6.71
N PRO A 96 17.03 -9.51 5.83
CA PRO A 96 18.01 -10.49 6.27
C PRO A 96 19.16 -9.86 7.05
N LYS A 97 19.64 -8.70 6.61
CA LYS A 97 20.71 -7.95 7.28
C LYS A 97 20.25 -7.48 8.66
N MET A 98 19.03 -6.92 8.74
CA MET A 98 18.45 -6.45 9.99
C MET A 98 18.26 -7.59 11.00
N LEU A 99 17.73 -8.74 10.57
CA LEU A 99 17.55 -9.92 11.42
C LEU A 99 18.89 -10.46 11.92
N LYS A 100 19.90 -10.50 11.04
CA LYS A 100 21.27 -10.88 11.43
C LYS A 100 21.84 -9.90 12.47
N ASP A 101 21.71 -8.61 12.27
CA ASP A 101 22.18 -7.59 13.19
C ASP A 101 21.45 -7.64 14.54
N MET A 102 20.14 -7.95 14.57
CA MET A 102 19.36 -8.12 15.80
C MET A 102 19.84 -9.31 16.62
N ARG A 103 20.24 -10.40 15.97
CA ARG A 103 20.72 -11.63 16.62
C ARG A 103 22.20 -11.54 17.00
N SER A 104 22.99 -10.78 16.25
CA SER A 104 24.44 -10.71 16.43
C SER A 104 24.84 -9.99 17.72
N TRP A 105 25.94 -10.44 18.29
CA TRP A 105 26.66 -9.79 19.36
C TRP A 105 28.00 -9.29 18.81
N ARG A 106 28.42 -8.09 19.18
CA ARG A 106 29.71 -7.54 18.73
C ARG A 106 30.85 -8.12 19.60
N GLU A 107 31.19 -9.37 19.38
CA GLU A 107 32.19 -10.11 20.16
C GLU A 107 33.64 -9.80 19.74
N ASN A 108 33.84 -9.41 18.48
CA ASN A 108 35.17 -9.19 17.91
C ASN A 108 35.61 -7.71 17.89
N VAL A 109 35.24 -6.97 18.94
CA VAL A 109 35.64 -5.57 19.08
C VAL A 109 37.11 -5.52 19.56
N ARG A 110 37.93 -4.71 18.88
CA ARG A 110 39.31 -4.43 19.30
C ARG A 110 39.31 -3.28 20.31
N GLU A 111 40.24 -3.28 21.26
CA GLU A 111 40.38 -2.21 22.25
C GLU A 111 40.59 -0.85 21.60
N VAL A 112 41.41 -0.76 20.55
CA VAL A 112 41.62 0.46 19.78
C VAL A 112 40.31 1.02 19.21
N SER A 113 39.38 0.15 18.82
CA SER A 113 38.05 0.58 18.32
C SER A 113 37.17 1.15 19.44
N LEU A 114 37.28 0.62 20.66
CA LEU A 114 36.57 1.16 21.82
C LEU A 114 37.05 2.55 22.19
N ARG A 115 38.36 2.78 22.09
CA ARG A 115 38.98 4.09 22.36
C ARG A 115 38.56 5.17 21.37
N ASN A 116 38.08 4.81 20.20
CA ASN A 116 37.62 5.74 19.16
C ASN A 116 36.09 6.09 19.26
N PHE A 117 35.36 5.54 20.23
CA PHE A 117 33.96 5.92 20.43
C PHE A 117 33.84 7.32 21.05
N HIS A 118 32.82 8.07 20.64
CA HIS A 118 32.53 9.39 21.23
C HIS A 118 32.19 9.32 22.71
N HIS A 119 31.49 8.29 23.12
CA HIS A 119 31.13 8.05 24.53
C HIS A 119 31.99 6.92 25.06
N LYS A 120 33.04 7.27 25.76
CA LYS A 120 33.99 6.35 26.41
C LYS A 120 34.35 6.85 27.78
N ALA A 121 34.63 5.92 28.67
CA ALA A 121 35.23 6.18 29.98
C ALA A 121 36.24 5.09 30.27
N GLU A 122 37.31 5.48 30.94
CA GLU A 122 38.36 4.56 31.41
C GLU A 122 38.56 4.79 32.89
N TRP A 123 38.58 3.72 33.67
CA TRP A 123 38.83 3.79 35.13
C TRP A 123 39.57 2.53 35.60
N VAL A 124 40.20 2.62 36.74
CA VAL A 124 40.82 1.53 37.43
C VAL A 124 39.96 1.12 38.63
N ALA A 125 39.71 -0.17 38.79
CA ALA A 125 38.94 -0.71 39.92
C ALA A 125 39.76 -1.73 40.70
N PRO A 126 39.68 -1.77 42.04
CA PRO A 126 40.41 -2.71 42.90
C PRO A 126 39.68 -4.08 42.95
N LEU A 127 39.37 -4.62 41.80
CA LEU A 127 38.66 -5.89 41.64
C LEU A 127 39.38 -6.80 40.65
N SER A 128 39.22 -8.11 40.80
CA SER A 128 39.70 -9.05 39.81
C SER A 128 38.95 -8.87 38.48
N ARG A 129 39.57 -9.22 37.37
CA ARG A 129 38.99 -9.13 36.04
C ARG A 129 37.65 -9.85 35.93
N ALA A 130 37.56 -11.06 36.48
CA ALA A 130 36.34 -11.85 36.50
C ALA A 130 35.21 -11.20 37.33
N ALA A 131 35.54 -10.73 38.56
CA ALA A 131 34.60 -10.07 39.43
C ALA A 131 34.04 -8.77 38.81
N LEU A 132 34.91 -7.96 38.18
CA LEU A 132 34.52 -6.73 37.51
C LEU A 132 33.60 -7.02 36.30
N ALA A 133 33.89 -8.06 35.54
CA ALA A 133 33.07 -8.46 34.40
C ALA A 133 31.67 -8.90 34.85
N GLN A 134 31.58 -9.71 35.89
CA GLN A 134 30.30 -10.18 36.47
C GLN A 134 29.49 -9.00 37.04
N GLN A 135 30.13 -8.13 37.84
CA GLN A 135 29.47 -6.96 38.41
C GLN A 135 28.95 -6.01 37.32
N SER A 136 29.73 -5.79 36.27
CA SER A 136 29.34 -4.95 35.16
C SER A 136 28.16 -5.57 34.38
N ALA A 137 28.18 -6.89 34.14
CA ALA A 137 27.11 -7.61 33.50
C ALA A 137 25.81 -7.56 34.33
N ALA A 138 25.89 -7.77 35.66
CA ALA A 138 24.74 -7.69 36.56
C ALA A 138 24.08 -6.30 36.50
N ARG A 139 24.87 -5.23 36.65
CA ARG A 139 24.35 -3.85 36.55
C ARG A 139 23.66 -3.57 35.21
N LEU A 140 24.20 -4.08 34.10
CA LEU A 140 23.59 -3.93 32.78
C LEU A 140 22.28 -4.72 32.65
N VAL A 141 22.19 -5.91 33.24
CA VAL A 141 20.96 -6.71 33.32
C VAL A 141 19.89 -5.97 34.11
N ASP A 142 20.26 -5.43 35.29
CA ASP A 142 19.35 -4.64 36.13
C ASP A 142 18.83 -3.39 35.37
N ALA A 143 19.64 -2.82 34.50
CA ALA A 143 19.22 -1.73 33.60
C ALA A 143 18.40 -2.19 32.35
N GLY A 144 18.08 -3.48 32.28
CA GLY A 144 17.26 -4.08 31.21
C GLY A 144 18.01 -4.36 29.91
N TYR A 145 19.32 -4.54 29.96
CA TYR A 145 20.13 -4.98 28.83
C TYR A 145 20.26 -6.50 28.82
N GLY A 146 20.21 -7.12 27.65
CA GLY A 146 20.77 -8.45 27.47
C GLY A 146 22.30 -8.37 27.43
N THR A 147 23.00 -9.24 28.16
CA THR A 147 24.46 -9.22 28.29
C THR A 147 25.09 -10.52 27.83
N LYS A 148 26.35 -10.43 27.33
CA LYS A 148 27.19 -11.58 27.05
C LYS A 148 28.62 -11.26 27.46
N ILE A 149 29.24 -12.16 28.22
CA ILE A 149 30.64 -12.09 28.62
C ILE A 149 31.47 -12.94 27.64
N VAL A 150 32.51 -12.40 27.09
CA VAL A 150 33.43 -13.07 26.16
C VAL A 150 34.84 -12.97 26.71
N GLU A 151 35.43 -14.09 27.08
CA GLU A 151 36.82 -14.14 27.54
C GLU A 151 37.79 -14.15 26.36
N LYS A 152 38.79 -13.31 26.42
CA LYS A 152 39.89 -13.24 25.46
C LYS A 152 41.23 -13.42 26.20
N PRO A 153 42.30 -13.82 25.53
CA PRO A 153 43.57 -14.09 26.20
C PRO A 153 44.05 -12.94 27.12
N ASN A 154 43.94 -11.71 26.66
CA ASN A 154 44.43 -10.54 27.38
C ASN A 154 43.33 -9.63 27.95
N ALA A 155 42.05 -9.91 27.72
CA ALA A 155 40.94 -9.06 28.13
C ALA A 155 39.64 -9.85 28.28
N THR A 156 38.72 -9.36 29.09
CA THR A 156 37.33 -9.86 29.12
C THR A 156 36.42 -8.78 28.55
N LEU A 157 35.64 -9.13 27.54
CA LEU A 157 34.69 -8.23 26.91
C LEU A 157 33.30 -8.52 27.44
N VAL A 158 32.63 -7.50 28.03
CA VAL A 158 31.22 -7.56 28.37
C VAL A 158 30.47 -6.78 27.29
N THR A 159 29.63 -7.48 26.51
CA THR A 159 28.78 -6.86 25.51
C THR A 159 27.36 -6.76 26.04
N ALA A 160 26.70 -5.66 25.76
CA ALA A 160 25.31 -5.44 26.13
C ALA A 160 24.50 -4.90 24.95
N LYS A 161 23.26 -5.34 24.84
CA LYS A 161 22.31 -4.80 23.86
C LYS A 161 20.92 -4.65 24.45
N LYS A 162 20.23 -3.57 24.02
CA LYS A 162 18.86 -3.28 24.40
C LYS A 162 18.10 -2.74 23.19
N GLY A 163 16.80 -3.01 23.13
CA GLY A 163 15.95 -2.44 22.08
C GLY A 163 16.18 -3.02 20.68
N ALA A 164 16.81 -4.19 20.52
CA ALA A 164 17.00 -4.81 19.21
C ALA A 164 15.68 -5.02 18.43
N GLY A 165 14.57 -5.23 19.16
CA GLY A 165 13.23 -5.39 18.58
C GLY A 165 12.66 -4.14 17.92
N THR A 166 13.16 -2.94 18.20
CA THR A 166 12.67 -1.70 17.57
C THR A 166 12.89 -1.70 16.04
N ARG A 167 13.84 -2.50 15.56
CA ARG A 167 14.07 -2.68 14.11
C ARG A 167 12.91 -3.36 13.40
N PHE A 168 12.04 -4.12 14.08
CA PHE A 168 10.82 -4.63 13.50
C PHE A 168 9.87 -3.51 13.05
N GLY A 169 9.92 -2.34 13.67
CA GLY A 169 9.14 -1.18 13.26
C GLY A 169 9.36 -0.81 11.80
N TYR A 170 10.61 -0.91 11.32
CA TYR A 170 10.92 -0.69 9.90
C TYR A 170 10.20 -1.72 9.00
N ILE A 171 10.27 -3.00 9.36
CA ILE A 171 9.67 -4.09 8.58
C ILE A 171 8.15 -3.93 8.55
N PHE A 172 7.52 -3.68 9.70
CA PHE A 172 6.07 -3.48 9.79
C PHE A 172 5.60 -2.25 9.03
N ALA A 173 6.29 -1.12 9.16
CA ALA A 173 5.92 0.10 8.44
C ALA A 173 5.97 -0.09 6.91
N HIS A 174 7.05 -0.69 6.40
CA HIS A 174 7.17 -0.94 4.95
C HIS A 174 6.22 -2.02 4.45
N SER A 175 5.95 -3.05 5.25
CA SER A 175 4.92 -4.06 4.93
C SER A 175 3.52 -3.44 4.88
N ALA A 176 3.21 -2.53 5.79
CA ALA A 176 1.94 -1.79 5.76
C ALA A 176 1.81 -0.95 4.48
N ILE A 177 2.88 -0.28 4.04
CA ILE A 177 2.89 0.45 2.76
C ILE A 177 2.59 -0.50 1.60
N ILE A 178 3.19 -1.68 1.54
CA ILE A 178 2.91 -2.68 0.50
C ILE A 178 1.44 -3.07 0.50
N ILE A 179 0.86 -3.35 1.66
CA ILE A 179 -0.56 -3.72 1.79
C ILE A 179 -1.46 -2.60 1.29
N ILE A 180 -1.16 -1.35 1.66
CA ILE A 180 -1.91 -0.16 1.20
C ILE A 180 -1.80 0.00 -0.32
N LEU A 181 -0.60 -0.17 -0.90
CA LEU A 181 -0.40 -0.05 -2.35
C LEU A 181 -1.15 -1.14 -3.11
N VAL A 182 -1.10 -2.40 -2.64
CA VAL A 182 -1.88 -3.50 -3.22
C VAL A 182 -3.38 -3.22 -3.11
N GLY A 183 -3.84 -2.77 -1.95
CA GLY A 183 -5.24 -2.36 -1.75
C GLY A 183 -5.68 -1.27 -2.72
N GLY A 184 -4.86 -0.23 -2.91
CA GLY A 184 -5.13 0.84 -3.88
C GLY A 184 -5.17 0.36 -5.34
N MET A 185 -4.30 -0.58 -5.71
CA MET A 185 -4.34 -1.20 -7.05
C MET A 185 -5.59 -2.07 -7.23
N LEU A 186 -6.04 -2.77 -6.20
CA LEU A 186 -7.26 -3.56 -6.24
C LEU A 186 -8.52 -2.68 -6.27
N ASP A 187 -8.53 -1.54 -5.55
CA ASP A 187 -9.67 -0.60 -5.56
C ASP A 187 -9.80 0.20 -6.87
N SER A 188 -8.79 0.15 -7.73
CA SER A 188 -8.85 0.74 -9.07
C SER A 188 -9.61 -0.16 -10.05
N ASP A 189 -9.81 0.33 -11.29
CA ASP A 189 -10.41 -0.46 -12.38
C ASP A 189 -9.49 -1.61 -12.89
N LEU A 190 -8.31 -1.77 -12.32
CA LEU A 190 -7.32 -2.75 -12.77
C LEU A 190 -7.85 -4.20 -12.77
N PRO A 191 -8.56 -4.69 -11.73
CA PRO A 191 -9.12 -6.04 -11.74
C PRO A 191 -10.14 -6.26 -12.86
N ILE A 192 -10.90 -5.23 -13.22
CA ILE A 192 -11.87 -5.28 -14.32
C ILE A 192 -11.15 -5.29 -15.65
N ARG A 193 -10.18 -4.39 -15.85
CA ARG A 193 -9.34 -4.33 -17.07
C ARG A 193 -8.60 -5.65 -17.30
N PHE A 194 -8.12 -6.28 -16.24
CA PHE A 194 -7.46 -7.57 -16.32
C PHE A 194 -8.39 -8.64 -16.90
N GLN A 195 -9.65 -8.68 -16.45
CA GLN A 195 -10.65 -9.60 -16.97
C GLN A 195 -11.01 -9.29 -18.42
N GLN A 196 -11.06 -8.00 -18.81
CA GLN A 196 -11.24 -7.61 -20.19
C GLN A 196 -10.09 -8.09 -21.09
N TRP A 197 -8.84 -7.93 -20.66
CA TRP A 197 -7.64 -8.29 -21.45
C TRP A 197 -7.41 -9.79 -21.56
N PHE A 198 -7.61 -10.53 -20.48
CA PHE A 198 -7.20 -11.93 -20.39
C PHE A 198 -8.38 -12.91 -20.46
N LEU A 199 -9.58 -12.51 -20.05
CA LEU A 199 -10.77 -13.37 -20.06
C LEU A 199 -11.78 -12.99 -21.15
N GLY A 200 -11.45 -12.01 -22.00
CA GLY A 200 -12.29 -11.59 -23.13
C GLY A 200 -13.62 -10.96 -22.69
N LYS A 201 -13.72 -10.46 -21.48
CA LYS A 201 -14.92 -9.75 -21.00
C LYS A 201 -15.02 -8.41 -21.72
N THR A 202 -16.21 -8.09 -22.25
CA THR A 202 -16.47 -6.84 -22.98
C THR A 202 -17.71 -6.14 -22.47
N PRO A 203 -17.76 -4.80 -22.44
CA PRO A 203 -18.96 -4.06 -22.06
C PRO A 203 -20.12 -4.33 -23.02
N PHE A 204 -21.32 -4.34 -22.49
CA PHE A 204 -22.56 -4.46 -23.26
C PHE A 204 -23.09 -3.06 -23.61
N ALA A 205 -23.21 -2.80 -24.91
CA ALA A 205 -23.70 -1.51 -25.44
C ALA A 205 -25.16 -1.55 -25.89
N GLY A 206 -25.83 -2.71 -25.72
CA GLY A 206 -27.22 -2.89 -26.14
C GLY A 206 -28.23 -2.41 -25.12
N SER A 207 -29.51 -2.57 -25.43
CA SER A 207 -30.64 -2.37 -24.54
C SER A 207 -31.41 -3.69 -24.35
N GLY A 208 -32.03 -3.85 -23.18
CA GLY A 208 -32.81 -5.06 -22.89
C GLY A 208 -32.82 -5.45 -21.43
N LEU A 209 -33.34 -6.63 -21.16
CA LEU A 209 -33.37 -7.18 -19.81
C LEU A 209 -31.97 -7.62 -19.36
N ILE A 210 -31.62 -7.31 -18.13
CA ILE A 210 -30.31 -7.70 -17.54
C ILE A 210 -30.13 -9.22 -17.57
N SER A 211 -31.19 -9.99 -17.38
CA SER A 211 -31.20 -11.46 -17.46
C SER A 211 -30.83 -12.03 -18.83
N ALA A 212 -31.07 -11.26 -19.91
CA ALA A 212 -30.77 -11.66 -21.27
C ALA A 212 -29.34 -11.29 -21.72
N ILE A 213 -28.56 -10.58 -20.88
CA ILE A 213 -27.20 -10.17 -21.22
C ILE A 213 -26.28 -11.39 -21.24
N PRO A 214 -25.53 -11.64 -22.35
CA PRO A 214 -24.62 -12.76 -22.48
C PRO A 214 -23.51 -12.80 -21.45
N GLU A 215 -23.01 -14.00 -21.18
CA GLU A 215 -21.94 -14.26 -20.18
C GLU A 215 -20.65 -13.47 -20.42
N LYS A 216 -20.30 -13.18 -21.67
CA LYS A 216 -19.13 -12.37 -22.01
C LYS A 216 -19.17 -10.93 -21.45
N HIS A 217 -20.35 -10.45 -21.07
CA HIS A 217 -20.57 -9.12 -20.48
C HIS A 217 -20.83 -9.17 -18.97
N ARG A 218 -20.70 -10.35 -18.37
CA ARG A 218 -20.93 -10.58 -16.95
C ARG A 218 -19.63 -10.89 -16.23
N LEU A 219 -19.49 -10.33 -15.03
CA LEU A 219 -18.39 -10.62 -14.09
C LEU A 219 -18.97 -11.47 -12.97
N GLY A 220 -18.34 -12.61 -12.71
CA GLY A 220 -18.79 -13.51 -11.65
C GLY A 220 -18.36 -13.07 -10.25
N LEU A 221 -18.76 -13.86 -9.26
CA LEU A 221 -18.48 -13.63 -7.82
C LEU A 221 -16.97 -13.61 -7.47
N GLY A 222 -16.13 -14.16 -8.34
CA GLY A 222 -14.66 -14.16 -8.14
C GLY A 222 -13.97 -12.81 -8.41
N ASN A 223 -14.72 -11.78 -8.83
CA ASN A 223 -14.15 -10.45 -9.02
C ASN A 223 -13.81 -9.81 -7.65
N PRO A 224 -12.53 -9.49 -7.36
CA PRO A 224 -12.10 -9.12 -6.02
C PRO A 224 -12.64 -7.76 -5.56
N THR A 225 -12.78 -6.80 -6.48
CA THR A 225 -13.26 -5.45 -6.17
C THR A 225 -13.95 -4.83 -7.39
N TYR A 226 -14.97 -4.04 -7.13
CA TYR A 226 -15.71 -3.29 -8.16
C TYR A 226 -16.50 -2.14 -7.55
N ARG A 227 -16.82 -1.16 -8.37
CA ARG A 227 -17.79 -0.10 -8.06
C ARG A 227 -18.89 -0.17 -9.10
N GLY A 228 -20.09 -0.44 -8.67
CA GLY A 228 -21.26 -0.59 -9.55
C GLY A 228 -22.51 0.06 -8.98
N ASN A 229 -23.46 0.31 -9.84
CA ASN A 229 -24.77 0.87 -9.50
C ASN A 229 -25.85 -0.20 -9.62
N THR A 230 -26.69 -0.32 -8.62
CA THR A 230 -27.87 -1.16 -8.68
C THR A 230 -29.10 -0.24 -8.66
N MET A 231 -29.87 -0.23 -9.76
CA MET A 231 -31.12 0.55 -9.85
C MET A 231 -32.27 -0.33 -9.39
N LEU A 232 -32.88 0.04 -8.28
CA LEU A 232 -33.96 -0.71 -7.66
C LEU A 232 -35.20 0.18 -7.48
N PRO A 233 -36.29 -0.08 -8.19
CA PRO A 233 -37.61 0.44 -7.81
C PRO A 233 -38.04 -0.12 -6.46
N GLU A 234 -38.87 0.65 -5.73
CA GLU A 234 -39.43 0.17 -4.46
C GLU A 234 -40.16 -1.18 -4.62
N GLY A 235 -39.91 -2.07 -3.68
CA GLY A 235 -40.47 -3.43 -3.67
C GLY A 235 -39.71 -4.44 -4.52
N GLN A 236 -38.80 -4.01 -5.39
CA GLN A 236 -37.99 -4.89 -6.24
C GLN A 236 -36.66 -5.31 -5.60
N ALA A 237 -36.09 -6.37 -6.13
CA ALA A 237 -34.84 -6.93 -5.68
C ALA A 237 -33.90 -7.19 -6.87
N SER A 238 -32.60 -7.09 -6.63
CA SER A 238 -31.57 -7.43 -7.62
C SER A 238 -30.39 -8.14 -6.93
N ASP A 239 -29.80 -9.07 -7.66
CA ASP A 239 -28.58 -9.81 -7.34
C ASP A 239 -27.39 -9.39 -8.23
N VAL A 240 -27.54 -8.27 -8.95
CA VAL A 240 -26.52 -7.75 -9.85
C VAL A 240 -26.32 -6.25 -9.68
N ALA A 241 -25.09 -5.80 -9.97
CA ALA A 241 -24.73 -4.40 -10.11
C ALA A 241 -24.24 -4.10 -11.54
N LEU A 242 -24.47 -2.89 -12.03
CA LEU A 242 -24.01 -2.41 -13.31
C LEU A 242 -22.75 -1.57 -13.12
N ILE A 243 -21.69 -1.93 -13.81
CA ILE A 243 -20.42 -1.21 -13.80
C ILE A 243 -20.34 -0.41 -15.11
N PRO A 244 -20.50 0.92 -15.06
CA PRO A 244 -20.37 1.77 -16.23
C PRO A 244 -18.97 1.70 -16.82
N GLN A 245 -18.87 1.62 -18.14
CA GLN A 245 -17.64 1.67 -18.92
C GLN A 245 -17.81 2.67 -20.07
N ALA A 246 -16.73 3.16 -20.64
CA ALA A 246 -16.79 4.12 -21.77
C ALA A 246 -17.61 3.61 -22.97
N SER A 247 -17.62 2.30 -23.21
CA SER A 247 -18.30 1.64 -24.34
C SER A 247 -19.54 0.84 -23.97
N GLY A 248 -20.10 1.01 -22.76
CA GLY A 248 -21.29 0.29 -22.30
C GLY A 248 -21.24 -0.05 -20.81
N VAL A 249 -21.84 -1.17 -20.42
CA VAL A 249 -21.87 -1.63 -19.04
C VAL A 249 -21.39 -3.06 -18.91
N LEU A 250 -20.73 -3.39 -17.79
CA LEU A 250 -20.49 -4.76 -17.37
C LEU A 250 -21.46 -5.09 -16.24
N VAL A 251 -21.99 -6.30 -16.25
CA VAL A 251 -22.89 -6.80 -15.21
C VAL A 251 -22.06 -7.57 -14.19
N GLN A 252 -22.08 -7.14 -12.94
CA GLN A 252 -21.43 -7.81 -11.83
C GLN A 252 -22.45 -8.60 -11.02
N GLU A 253 -22.21 -9.87 -10.82
CA GLU A 253 -22.98 -10.70 -9.93
C GLU A 253 -22.65 -10.39 -8.47
N LEU A 254 -23.68 -10.23 -7.65
CA LEU A 254 -23.55 -9.97 -6.21
C LEU A 254 -23.66 -11.28 -5.43
N PRO A 255 -22.93 -11.43 -4.30
CA PRO A 255 -23.06 -12.60 -3.42
C PRO A 255 -24.34 -12.58 -2.58
N CYS A 256 -25.20 -11.59 -2.76
CA CYS A 256 -26.42 -11.38 -2.02
C CYS A 256 -27.48 -10.74 -2.92
N THR A 257 -28.73 -10.86 -2.52
CA THR A 257 -29.84 -10.15 -3.15
C THR A 257 -30.19 -8.91 -2.33
N ILE A 258 -30.24 -7.76 -2.96
CA ILE A 258 -30.60 -6.48 -2.33
C ILE A 258 -32.02 -6.13 -2.77
N LYS A 259 -32.93 -5.96 -1.81
CA LYS A 259 -34.30 -5.51 -2.05
C LYS A 259 -34.48 -4.11 -1.47
N LEU A 260 -35.02 -3.19 -2.26
CA LEU A 260 -35.43 -1.87 -1.78
C LEU A 260 -36.85 -1.98 -1.22
N ALA A 261 -36.98 -1.80 0.10
CA ALA A 261 -38.28 -1.81 0.75
C ALA A 261 -38.97 -0.45 0.59
N LYS A 262 -38.26 0.64 0.87
CA LYS A 262 -38.80 1.99 0.75
C LYS A 262 -37.69 3.01 0.51
N PHE A 263 -37.98 4.04 -0.26
CA PHE A 263 -37.10 5.18 -0.49
C PHE A 263 -37.70 6.42 0.18
N HIS A 264 -36.89 7.15 0.94
CA HIS A 264 -37.29 8.32 1.69
C HIS A 264 -36.57 9.56 1.15
N ILE A 265 -37.33 10.63 0.95
CA ILE A 265 -36.82 11.95 0.62
C ILE A 265 -37.42 12.94 1.59
N ASP A 266 -36.60 13.65 2.35
CA ASP A 266 -37.00 14.77 3.14
C ASP A 266 -36.55 16.08 2.50
N PHE A 267 -37.34 17.13 2.66
CA PHE A 267 -37.07 18.44 2.10
C PHE A 267 -36.93 19.49 3.20
N TYR A 268 -36.10 20.48 2.97
CA TYR A 268 -36.09 21.71 3.76
C TYR A 268 -37.33 22.55 3.44
N SER A 269 -37.67 23.51 4.32
CA SER A 269 -38.76 24.47 4.07
C SER A 269 -38.56 25.31 2.78
N THR A 270 -37.33 25.38 2.28
CA THR A 270 -36.94 26.03 1.02
C THR A 270 -37.23 25.17 -0.22
N GLY A 271 -37.71 23.93 -0.07
CA GLY A 271 -37.93 22.99 -1.18
C GLY A 271 -36.70 22.24 -1.66
N MET A 272 -35.54 22.48 -1.07
CA MET A 272 -34.32 21.71 -1.37
C MET A 272 -34.29 20.38 -0.64
N PRO A 273 -33.82 19.29 -1.28
CA PRO A 273 -33.68 18.01 -0.60
C PRO A 273 -32.78 18.11 0.62
N LYS A 274 -33.24 17.55 1.74
CA LYS A 274 -32.54 17.51 3.03
C LYS A 274 -31.88 16.16 3.27
N LEU A 275 -32.58 15.09 2.92
CA LEU A 275 -32.16 13.71 3.19
C LEU A 275 -32.63 12.80 2.05
N PHE A 276 -31.74 11.92 1.63
CA PHE A 276 -32.08 10.74 0.83
C PHE A 276 -31.75 9.50 1.66
N ALA A 277 -32.72 8.62 1.89
CA ALA A 277 -32.51 7.38 2.63
C ALA A 277 -33.23 6.22 1.95
N SER A 278 -32.69 5.02 2.07
CA SER A 278 -33.26 3.80 1.52
C SER A 278 -33.31 2.72 2.58
N ASP A 279 -34.50 2.14 2.79
CA ASP A 279 -34.66 0.94 3.59
C ASP A 279 -34.41 -0.27 2.70
N VAL A 280 -33.29 -0.97 2.96
CA VAL A 280 -32.86 -2.11 2.14
C VAL A 280 -32.84 -3.40 2.96
N ILE A 281 -33.28 -4.49 2.32
CA ILE A 281 -33.22 -5.85 2.86
C ILE A 281 -32.14 -6.60 2.06
N VAL A 282 -31.14 -7.12 2.74
CA VAL A 282 -30.08 -7.93 2.14
C VAL A 282 -30.31 -9.40 2.54
N ARG A 283 -30.28 -10.31 1.57
CA ARG A 283 -30.46 -11.75 1.75
C ARG A 283 -29.33 -12.53 1.09
#